data_9c8cf3518c238f98d72c001edc71d79e
#
_entry.id   9c8cf3518c238f98d72c001edc71d79e
#
_cell.length_a   1.000
_cell.length_b   1.000
_cell.length_c   1.000
_cell.angle_alpha   90.00
_cell.angle_beta   90.00
_cell.angle_gamma   90.00
#
_symmetry.space_group_name_H-M   'P 1'
#
loop_
_entity.id
_entity.type
_entity.pdbx_description
1 polymer ?
#
loop_
_entity_poly.entity_id
_entity_poly.type
_entity_poly.pdbx_seq_one_letter_code
_entity_poly.pdbx_strand_id
1 'polypeptide(L)'
;GRHFVIGEAAAVKEGDVALLVAKRLSKRLSRLGAKVSLVRSRKKPVTRDTPKTLRKEAEAWQKRIEGDAVPTQTKKERKKLVRRRGEILFFRSSEIMARASKVNEKLKPDLVVCIHLNAAPWPTPEKNSLVERNDYHVLTNGAYLGGEIALDNQRFEMLVKLLNRSHKDELSLAECMAQSFKRATGLPAFNYK
;
A
#
# COMPACT_ATOMS: atom_id res chain seq x y z
N GLY A 1 -4.43 8.56 -2.19
CA GLY A 1 -4.76 7.48 -3.12
C GLY A 1 -4.58 7.96 -4.55
N ARG A 2 -4.15 7.06 -5.43
CA ARG A 2 -4.04 7.37 -6.85
C ARG A 2 -5.43 7.50 -7.45
N HIS A 3 -5.61 8.48 -8.33
CA HIS A 3 -6.83 8.69 -9.09
C HIS A 3 -6.53 8.35 -10.55
N PHE A 4 -7.37 7.55 -11.14
CA PHE A 4 -7.33 7.25 -12.57
C PHE A 4 -8.55 7.91 -13.21
N VAL A 5 -8.32 8.78 -14.17
CA VAL A 5 -9.35 9.38 -15.02
C VAL A 5 -9.14 8.85 -16.41
N ILE A 6 -10.19 8.30 -17.00
CA ILE A 6 -10.18 7.71 -18.33
C ILE A 6 -11.26 8.44 -19.14
N GLY A 7 -10.83 9.33 -20.02
CA GLY A 7 -11.76 10.14 -20.82
C GLY A 7 -12.73 10.91 -19.92
N GLU A 8 -14.01 10.85 -20.21
CA GLU A 8 -15.09 11.49 -19.42
C GLU A 8 -15.54 10.66 -18.22
N ALA A 9 -14.96 9.47 -18.00
CA ALA A 9 -15.36 8.59 -16.92
C ALA A 9 -14.96 9.16 -15.55
N ALA A 10 -15.75 8.88 -14.52
CA ALA A 10 -15.45 9.26 -13.16
C ALA A 10 -14.12 8.64 -12.68
N ALA A 11 -13.33 9.42 -11.96
CA ALA A 11 -12.04 8.98 -11.44
C ALA A 11 -12.17 7.72 -10.56
N VAL A 12 -11.46 6.66 -10.93
CA VAL A 12 -11.38 5.43 -10.12
C VAL A 12 -10.37 5.66 -9.00
N LYS A 13 -10.83 5.51 -7.76
CA LYS A 13 -9.98 5.62 -6.56
C LYS A 13 -9.64 4.23 -6.05
N GLU A 14 -8.38 3.85 -6.14
CA GLU A 14 -7.88 2.55 -5.63
C GLU A 14 -8.45 2.21 -4.25
N GLY A 15 -8.37 3.14 -3.30
CA GLY A 15 -8.83 2.92 -1.94
C GLY A 15 -10.33 2.64 -1.80
N ASP A 16 -11.17 3.14 -2.70
CA ASP A 16 -12.62 2.89 -2.69
C ASP A 16 -12.92 1.49 -3.26
N VAL A 17 -12.26 1.12 -4.34
CA VAL A 17 -12.41 -0.21 -4.95
C VAL A 17 -11.85 -1.29 -4.01
N ALA A 18 -10.66 -1.11 -3.46
CA ALA A 18 -10.07 -2.04 -2.49
C ALA A 18 -10.98 -2.23 -1.26
N LEU A 19 -11.60 -1.16 -0.76
CA LEU A 19 -12.55 -1.25 0.35
C LEU A 19 -13.82 -2.03 -0.03
N LEU A 20 -14.34 -1.84 -1.24
CA LEU A 20 -15.50 -2.59 -1.72
C LEU A 20 -15.20 -4.09 -1.82
N VAL A 21 -14.05 -4.44 -2.42
CA VAL A 21 -13.57 -5.83 -2.52
C VAL A 21 -13.38 -6.43 -1.14
N ALA A 22 -12.71 -5.72 -0.22
CA ALA A 22 -12.50 -6.17 1.16
C ALA A 22 -13.81 -6.45 1.90
N LYS A 23 -14.82 -5.60 1.74
CA LYS A 23 -16.16 -5.83 2.34
C LYS A 23 -16.87 -7.05 1.77
N ARG A 24 -16.78 -7.28 0.46
CA ARG A 24 -17.35 -8.47 -0.17
C ARG A 24 -16.63 -9.75 0.27
N LEU A 25 -15.30 -9.72 0.31
CA LEU A 25 -14.48 -10.82 0.79
C LEU A 25 -14.77 -11.14 2.26
N SER A 26 -14.82 -10.11 3.12
CA SER A 26 -15.17 -10.25 4.55
C SER A 26 -16.52 -10.97 4.72
N LYS A 27 -17.56 -10.54 4.00
CA LYS A 27 -18.87 -11.18 4.05
C LYS A 27 -18.83 -12.66 3.61
N ARG A 28 -18.03 -12.98 2.59
CA ARG A 28 -17.89 -14.35 2.10
C ARG A 28 -17.15 -15.23 3.11
N LEU A 29 -16.04 -14.76 3.62
CA LEU A 29 -15.24 -15.49 4.61
C LEU A 29 -15.99 -15.69 5.93
N SER A 30 -16.76 -14.70 6.39
CA SER A 30 -17.60 -14.85 7.60
C SER A 30 -18.69 -15.94 7.43
N ARG A 31 -19.25 -16.09 6.22
CA ARG A 31 -20.19 -17.18 5.92
C ARG A 31 -19.53 -18.58 5.95
N LEU A 32 -18.22 -18.62 5.75
CA LEU A 32 -17.42 -19.85 5.85
C LEU A 32 -16.88 -20.09 7.27
N GLY A 33 -17.32 -19.30 8.25
CA GLY A 33 -16.94 -19.46 9.65
C GLY A 33 -15.73 -18.64 10.10
N ALA A 34 -15.11 -17.86 9.23
CA ALA A 34 -13.96 -17.05 9.62
C ALA A 34 -14.37 -15.82 10.44
N LYS A 35 -13.62 -15.51 11.50
CA LYS A 35 -13.73 -14.23 12.23
C LYS A 35 -12.96 -13.16 11.47
N VAL A 36 -13.66 -12.29 10.76
CA VAL A 36 -13.04 -11.30 9.88
C VAL A 36 -13.09 -9.91 10.49
N SER A 37 -11.95 -9.23 10.52
CA SER A 37 -11.80 -7.84 10.94
C SER A 37 -11.31 -6.98 9.79
N LEU A 38 -11.98 -5.87 9.51
CA LEU A 38 -11.52 -4.89 8.55
C LEU A 38 -10.62 -3.85 9.24
N VAL A 39 -9.38 -3.71 8.80
CA VAL A 39 -8.46 -2.68 9.31
C VAL A 39 -9.06 -1.29 9.06
N ARG A 40 -9.70 -1.09 7.89
CA ARG A 40 -10.43 0.11 7.53
C ARG A 40 -11.83 -0.27 7.05
N SER A 41 -12.86 0.18 7.73
CA SER A 41 -14.27 -0.11 7.40
C SER A 41 -14.98 1.05 6.65
N ARG A 42 -14.36 2.23 6.63
CA ARG A 42 -14.91 3.46 6.01
C ARG A 42 -13.88 4.07 5.06
N LYS A 43 -14.30 5.08 4.27
CA LYS A 43 -13.41 5.83 3.36
C LYS A 43 -12.40 6.74 4.08
N LYS A 44 -12.49 6.83 5.40
CA LYS A 44 -11.55 7.62 6.22
C LYS A 44 -10.26 6.84 6.50
N PRO A 45 -9.11 7.51 6.63
CA PRO A 45 -7.85 6.90 7.06
C PRO A 45 -7.94 6.32 8.48
N VAL A 46 -7.01 5.44 8.83
CA VAL A 46 -6.88 4.86 10.17
C VAL A 46 -6.11 5.81 11.09
N THR A 47 -5.08 6.46 10.55
CA THR A 47 -4.32 7.48 11.27
C THR A 47 -5.18 8.70 11.60
N ARG A 48 -4.85 9.37 12.70
CA ARG A 48 -5.40 10.68 13.07
C ARG A 48 -4.65 11.83 12.41
N ASP A 49 -3.49 11.57 11.82
CA ASP A 49 -2.72 12.58 11.14
C ASP A 49 -3.41 13.05 9.85
N THR A 50 -2.98 14.20 9.43
CA THR A 50 -3.31 14.80 8.13
C THR A 50 -2.04 15.36 7.51
N PRO A 51 -1.97 15.61 6.20
CA PRO A 51 -0.83 16.31 5.60
C PRO A 51 -0.52 17.66 6.27
N LYS A 52 -1.54 18.29 6.86
CA LYS A 52 -1.40 19.56 7.59
C LYS A 52 -0.71 19.37 8.95
N THR A 53 -1.08 18.32 9.73
CA THR A 53 -0.44 18.06 11.03
C THR A 53 1.01 17.62 10.87
N LEU A 54 1.34 16.94 9.77
CA LEU A 54 2.69 16.48 9.42
C LEU A 54 3.56 17.57 8.74
N ARG A 55 3.06 18.79 8.66
CA ARG A 55 3.78 19.89 7.98
C ARG A 55 5.10 20.23 8.65
N LYS A 56 5.16 20.29 9.97
CA LYS A 56 6.41 20.56 10.72
C LYS A 56 7.49 19.53 10.43
N GLU A 57 7.12 18.24 10.38
CA GLU A 57 8.03 17.15 10.03
C GLU A 57 8.51 17.25 8.58
N ALA A 58 7.60 17.60 7.66
CA ALA A 58 7.93 17.84 6.27
C ALA A 58 8.89 19.04 6.08
N GLU A 59 8.72 20.10 6.84
CA GLU A 59 9.62 21.28 6.86
C GLU A 59 10.99 20.91 7.42
N ALA A 60 11.05 20.14 8.51
CA ALA A 60 12.30 19.66 9.10
C ALA A 60 13.07 18.74 8.14
N TRP A 61 12.36 17.87 7.44
CA TRP A 61 12.93 17.01 6.41
C TRP A 61 13.51 17.83 5.25
N GLN A 62 12.77 18.82 4.75
CA GLN A 62 13.23 19.70 3.68
C GLN A 62 14.49 20.45 4.08
N LYS A 63 14.53 21.00 5.31
CA LYS A 63 15.70 21.68 5.86
C LYS A 63 16.93 20.77 5.94
N ARG A 64 16.76 19.49 6.33
CA ARG A 64 17.87 18.53 6.36
C ARG A 64 18.44 18.24 4.97
N ILE A 65 17.59 18.19 3.95
CA ILE A 65 18.07 17.94 2.57
C ILE A 65 18.75 19.18 1.98
N GLU A 66 18.23 20.36 2.26
CA GLU A 66 18.83 21.62 1.81
C GLU A 66 20.20 21.85 2.46
N GLY A 67 20.43 21.31 3.68
CA GLY A 67 21.66 21.50 4.44
C GLY A 67 21.96 23.01 4.65
N ASP A 68 23.23 23.35 4.61
CA ASP A 68 23.71 24.74 4.72
C ASP A 68 23.78 25.46 3.36
N ALA A 69 23.34 24.81 2.28
CA ALA A 69 23.33 25.41 0.95
C ALA A 69 22.27 26.54 0.85
N VAL A 70 22.66 27.63 0.19
CA VAL A 70 21.71 28.70 -0.11
C VAL A 70 20.56 28.13 -0.96
N PRO A 71 19.29 28.29 -0.53
CA PRO A 71 18.18 27.75 -1.27
C PRO A 71 18.10 28.34 -2.66
N THR A 72 18.29 27.53 -3.70
CA THR A 72 18.08 27.95 -5.10
C THR A 72 16.61 28.06 -5.47
N GLN A 73 15.71 27.62 -4.57
CA GLN A 73 14.28 27.52 -4.79
C GLN A 73 13.54 28.77 -4.29
N THR A 74 12.54 29.16 -5.05
CA THR A 74 11.63 30.24 -4.64
C THR A 74 10.78 29.80 -3.42
N LYS A 75 10.30 30.79 -2.65
CA LYS A 75 9.38 30.54 -1.52
C LYS A 75 8.14 29.73 -1.92
N LYS A 76 7.64 29.91 -3.15
CA LYS A 76 6.47 29.20 -3.70
C LYS A 76 6.80 27.72 -3.97
N GLU A 77 7.95 27.44 -4.57
CA GLU A 77 8.43 26.08 -4.83
C GLU A 77 8.68 25.31 -3.55
N ARG A 78 9.38 25.91 -2.60
CA ARG A 78 9.60 25.33 -1.27
C ARG A 78 8.27 24.98 -0.59
N LYS A 79 7.28 25.85 -0.59
CA LYS A 79 5.94 25.58 -0.05
C LYS A 79 5.28 24.37 -0.75
N LYS A 80 5.45 24.24 -2.07
CA LYS A 80 4.94 23.11 -2.85
C LYS A 80 5.64 21.79 -2.46
N LEU A 81 6.95 21.81 -2.27
CA LEU A 81 7.74 20.65 -1.84
C LEU A 81 7.35 20.19 -0.44
N VAL A 82 7.25 21.10 0.52
CA VAL A 82 6.81 20.79 1.89
C VAL A 82 5.40 20.16 1.88
N ARG A 83 4.48 20.73 1.11
CA ARG A 83 3.13 20.16 0.97
C ARG A 83 3.19 18.74 0.42
N ARG A 84 3.93 18.52 -0.68
CA ARG A 84 4.11 17.20 -1.29
C ARG A 84 4.75 16.20 -0.30
N ARG A 85 5.73 16.65 0.48
CA ARG A 85 6.36 15.81 1.51
C ARG A 85 5.37 15.45 2.61
N GLY A 86 4.54 16.38 3.08
CA GLY A 86 3.48 16.12 4.04
C GLY A 86 2.47 15.07 3.54
N GLU A 87 2.11 15.11 2.25
CA GLU A 87 1.27 14.09 1.63
C GLU A 87 1.97 12.70 1.59
N ILE A 88 3.27 12.68 1.28
CA ILE A 88 4.07 11.44 1.30
C ILE A 88 4.13 10.85 2.71
N LEU A 89 4.44 11.67 3.72
CA LEU A 89 4.48 11.25 5.12
C LEU A 89 3.13 10.71 5.58
N PHE A 90 2.03 11.37 5.19
CA PHE A 90 0.69 10.91 5.51
C PHE A 90 0.37 9.55 4.89
N PHE A 91 0.54 9.39 3.56
CA PHE A 91 0.13 8.16 2.86
C PHE A 91 1.10 6.99 3.03
N ARG A 92 2.41 7.25 3.06
CA ARG A 92 3.44 6.21 3.04
C ARG A 92 4.04 5.89 4.42
N SER A 93 3.82 6.74 5.41
CA SER A 93 4.35 6.52 6.77
C SER A 93 3.20 6.42 7.77
N SER A 94 2.56 7.54 8.09
CA SER A 94 1.58 7.59 9.18
C SER A 94 0.39 6.64 8.99
N GLU A 95 -0.21 6.59 7.79
CA GLU A 95 -1.33 5.69 7.53
C GLU A 95 -0.92 4.22 7.53
N ILE A 96 0.26 3.89 6.98
CA ILE A 96 0.77 2.50 6.97
C ILE A 96 1.08 2.05 8.39
N MET A 97 1.79 2.87 9.17
CA MET A 97 2.13 2.55 10.56
C MET A 97 0.87 2.42 11.43
N ALA A 98 -0.11 3.30 11.28
CA ALA A 98 -1.37 3.19 12.02
C ALA A 98 -2.14 1.90 11.70
N ARG A 99 -2.10 1.44 10.46
CA ARG A 99 -2.68 0.13 10.07
C ARG A 99 -1.91 -1.03 10.66
N ALA A 100 -0.57 -1.00 10.57
CA ALA A 100 0.29 -2.03 11.13
C ALA A 100 0.11 -2.15 12.65
N SER A 101 0.14 -1.02 13.38
CA SER A 101 -0.12 -0.99 14.82
C SER A 101 -1.51 -1.54 15.17
N LYS A 102 -2.55 -1.17 14.40
CA LYS A 102 -3.90 -1.73 14.61
C LYS A 102 -3.94 -3.24 14.43
N VAL A 103 -3.23 -3.78 13.43
CA VAL A 103 -3.14 -5.22 13.17
C VAL A 103 -2.36 -5.92 14.27
N ASN A 104 -1.15 -5.45 14.57
CA ASN A 104 -0.21 -6.13 15.45
C ASN A 104 -0.57 -6.02 16.94
N GLU A 105 -1.13 -4.90 17.36
CA GLU A 105 -1.41 -4.65 18.77
C GLU A 105 -2.85 -4.94 19.18
N LYS A 106 -3.81 -4.65 18.27
CA LYS A 106 -5.24 -4.71 18.62
C LYS A 106 -5.96 -5.91 18.03
N LEU A 107 -5.76 -6.20 16.74
CA LEU A 107 -6.50 -7.26 16.07
C LEU A 107 -5.85 -8.62 16.25
N LYS A 108 -4.51 -8.68 16.18
CA LYS A 108 -3.70 -9.90 16.31
C LYS A 108 -4.28 -11.09 15.54
N PRO A 109 -4.48 -10.97 14.24
CA PRO A 109 -5.12 -12.02 13.45
C PRO A 109 -4.12 -13.13 13.10
N ASP A 110 -4.61 -14.33 12.82
CA ASP A 110 -3.82 -15.43 12.31
C ASP A 110 -3.33 -15.17 10.87
N LEU A 111 -4.10 -14.40 10.10
CA LEU A 111 -3.82 -14.08 8.70
C LEU A 111 -4.19 -12.64 8.36
N VAL A 112 -3.34 -11.98 7.56
CA VAL A 112 -3.60 -10.64 7.01
C VAL A 112 -3.65 -10.72 5.49
N VAL A 113 -4.74 -10.25 4.89
CA VAL A 113 -4.89 -10.10 3.44
C VAL A 113 -4.90 -8.63 3.06
N CYS A 114 -3.93 -8.20 2.26
CA CYS A 114 -3.85 -6.85 1.72
C CYS A 114 -4.35 -6.82 0.28
N ILE A 115 -5.28 -5.92 -0.02
CA ILE A 115 -5.88 -5.78 -1.36
C ILE A 115 -5.39 -4.48 -1.98
N HIS A 116 -4.71 -4.58 -3.11
CA HIS A 116 -4.17 -3.48 -3.88
C HIS A 116 -4.64 -3.51 -5.33
N LEU A 117 -4.62 -2.34 -5.97
CA LEU A 117 -4.78 -2.16 -7.40
C LEU A 117 -3.54 -1.42 -7.89
N ASN A 118 -2.70 -2.11 -8.63
CA ASN A 118 -1.51 -1.53 -9.22
C ASN A 118 -1.84 -0.84 -10.53
N ALA A 119 -1.19 0.30 -10.80
CA ALA A 119 -1.22 0.93 -12.10
C ALA A 119 -0.03 0.42 -12.91
N ALA A 120 -0.27 0.02 -14.16
CA ALA A 120 0.80 -0.19 -15.10
C ALA A 120 1.55 1.14 -15.37
N PRO A 121 2.84 1.11 -15.68
CA PRO A 121 3.56 2.29 -16.14
C PRO A 121 2.89 2.89 -17.38
N TRP A 122 2.96 4.21 -17.54
CA TRP A 122 2.56 4.86 -18.77
C TRP A 122 3.42 4.33 -19.92
N PRO A 123 2.86 4.10 -21.12
CA PRO A 123 3.62 3.60 -22.26
C PRO A 123 4.73 4.56 -22.72
N THR A 124 4.47 5.88 -22.62
CA THR A 124 5.48 6.92 -22.80
C THR A 124 5.19 8.08 -21.85
N PRO A 125 6.19 8.92 -21.49
CA PRO A 125 5.98 10.10 -20.63
C PRO A 125 4.94 11.08 -21.17
N GLU A 126 4.78 11.16 -22.50
CA GLU A 126 3.90 12.11 -23.18
C GLU A 126 2.48 11.57 -23.37
N LYS A 127 2.26 10.27 -23.27
CA LYS A 127 0.96 9.63 -23.49
C LYS A 127 0.40 9.07 -22.17
N ASN A 128 -0.45 9.85 -21.53
CA ASN A 128 -1.32 9.39 -20.45
C ASN A 128 -2.47 8.55 -21.02
N SER A 129 -2.16 7.42 -21.64
CA SER A 129 -3.15 6.50 -22.20
C SER A 129 -3.21 5.22 -21.38
N LEU A 130 -4.38 4.60 -21.38
CA LEU A 130 -4.51 3.26 -20.83
C LEU A 130 -3.62 2.29 -21.59
N VAL A 131 -3.01 1.37 -20.85
CA VAL A 131 -2.35 0.22 -21.42
C VAL A 131 -3.30 -0.97 -21.38
N GLU A 132 -3.41 -1.71 -22.46
CA GLU A 132 -4.17 -2.96 -22.53
C GLU A 132 -3.39 -4.06 -21.78
N ARG A 133 -3.35 -3.93 -20.48
CA ARG A 133 -2.69 -4.87 -19.61
C ARG A 133 -3.54 -5.09 -18.36
N ASN A 134 -4.04 -6.31 -18.25
CA ASN A 134 -4.79 -6.78 -17.10
C ASN A 134 -4.13 -8.06 -16.61
N ASP A 135 -3.55 -8.01 -15.43
CA ASP A 135 -2.93 -9.15 -14.76
C ASP A 135 -3.21 -9.10 -13.25
N TYR A 136 -3.00 -10.22 -12.58
CA TYR A 136 -3.09 -10.26 -11.13
C TYR A 136 -1.72 -10.59 -10.51
N HIS A 137 -1.51 -10.11 -9.30
CA HIS A 137 -0.35 -10.39 -8.47
C HIS A 137 -0.82 -11.04 -7.18
N VAL A 138 -0.15 -12.09 -6.74
CA VAL A 138 -0.26 -12.58 -5.37
C VAL A 138 1.13 -12.48 -4.77
N LEU A 139 1.27 -11.67 -3.74
CA LEU A 139 2.53 -11.38 -3.08
C LEU A 139 2.52 -12.00 -1.68
N THR A 140 3.54 -12.76 -1.36
CA THR A 140 3.82 -13.21 0.01
C THR A 140 4.82 -12.27 0.66
N ASN A 141 4.75 -12.15 1.97
CA ASN A 141 5.66 -11.28 2.72
C ASN A 141 6.98 -12.02 3.06
N GLY A 142 7.58 -12.67 2.08
CA GLY A 142 8.83 -13.42 2.23
C GLY A 142 10.03 -12.84 1.50
N ALA A 143 9.79 -11.92 0.56
CA ALA A 143 10.84 -11.28 -0.20
C ALA A 143 11.10 -9.87 0.35
N TYR A 144 12.13 -9.75 1.18
CA TYR A 144 12.58 -8.47 1.70
C TYR A 144 13.62 -7.85 0.78
N LEU A 145 13.36 -6.63 0.34
CA LEU A 145 14.32 -5.85 -0.43
C LEU A 145 15.42 -5.30 0.49
N GLY A 146 16.63 -5.12 -0.05
CA GLY A 146 17.78 -4.63 0.73
C GLY A 146 17.52 -3.32 1.48
N GLY A 147 16.71 -2.40 0.91
CA GLY A 147 16.30 -1.17 1.57
C GLY A 147 15.34 -1.37 2.74
N GLU A 148 14.58 -2.45 2.74
CA GLU A 148 13.66 -2.79 3.86
C GLU A 148 14.42 -3.36 5.03
N ILE A 149 15.37 -4.27 4.79
CA ILE A 149 16.21 -4.86 5.84
C ILE A 149 17.25 -3.87 6.42
N ALA A 150 17.39 -2.69 5.85
CA ALA A 150 18.15 -1.60 6.46
C ALA A 150 17.50 -1.04 7.72
N LEU A 151 16.20 -1.26 7.93
CA LEU A 151 15.45 -0.79 9.09
C LEU A 151 15.41 -1.88 10.18
N ASP A 152 15.78 -1.52 11.40
CA ASP A 152 15.90 -2.47 12.53
C ASP A 152 14.59 -3.21 12.83
N ASN A 153 13.47 -2.49 12.83
CA ASN A 153 12.16 -3.09 13.06
C ASN A 153 11.77 -4.09 11.96
N GLN A 154 12.14 -3.84 10.73
CA GLN A 154 11.84 -4.76 9.61
C GLN A 154 12.75 -6.00 9.65
N ARG A 155 14.03 -5.82 10.04
CA ARG A 155 14.91 -6.97 10.31
C ARG A 155 14.39 -7.85 11.42
N PHE A 156 13.90 -7.25 12.50
CA PHE A 156 13.28 -7.99 13.61
C PHE A 156 12.08 -8.80 13.14
N GLU A 157 11.14 -8.19 12.42
CA GLU A 157 9.97 -8.87 11.86
C GLU A 157 10.36 -10.00 10.90
N MET A 158 11.37 -9.79 10.07
CA MET A 158 11.91 -10.84 9.19
C MET A 158 12.42 -12.03 9.99
N LEU A 159 13.20 -11.79 11.05
CA LEU A 159 13.73 -12.85 11.92
C LEU A 159 12.59 -13.61 12.61
N VAL A 160 11.59 -12.92 13.14
CA VAL A 160 10.40 -13.54 13.74
C VAL A 160 9.69 -14.45 12.74
N LYS A 161 9.51 -14.01 11.50
CA LYS A 161 8.88 -14.82 10.44
C LYS A 161 9.72 -16.05 10.04
N LEU A 162 11.03 -15.89 9.95
CA LEU A 162 11.94 -17.00 9.68
C LEU A 162 11.88 -18.06 10.79
N LEU A 163 11.91 -17.63 12.05
CA LEU A 163 11.82 -18.54 13.21
C LEU A 163 10.46 -19.25 13.27
N ASN A 164 9.38 -18.54 12.98
CA ASN A 164 8.03 -19.11 12.94
C ASN A 164 7.74 -19.94 11.68
N ARG A 165 8.65 -19.96 10.71
CA ARG A 165 8.49 -20.64 9.41
C ARG A 165 7.19 -20.25 8.66
N SER A 166 6.68 -19.04 8.89
CA SER A 166 5.40 -18.57 8.35
C SER A 166 5.37 -18.50 6.81
N HIS A 167 6.54 -18.43 6.18
CA HIS A 167 6.65 -18.38 4.72
C HIS A 167 6.03 -19.61 4.02
N LYS A 168 6.16 -20.80 4.61
CA LYS A 168 5.60 -22.03 4.04
C LYS A 168 4.07 -21.96 3.97
N ASP A 169 3.44 -21.48 5.04
CA ASP A 169 1.98 -21.35 5.11
C ASP A 169 1.48 -20.22 4.21
N GLU A 170 2.21 -19.10 4.18
CA GLU A 170 1.93 -17.98 3.29
C GLU A 170 1.99 -18.39 1.81
N LEU A 171 2.99 -19.22 1.42
CA LEU A 171 3.15 -19.69 0.05
C LEU A 171 2.00 -20.61 -0.38
N SER A 172 1.64 -21.57 0.46
CA SER A 172 0.50 -22.48 0.19
C SER A 172 -0.80 -21.72 -0.03
N LEU A 173 -1.08 -20.72 0.82
CA LEU A 173 -2.24 -19.86 0.66
C LEU A 173 -2.16 -19.02 -0.62
N ALA A 174 -0.99 -18.47 -0.94
CA ALA A 174 -0.78 -17.65 -2.14
C ALA A 174 -1.03 -18.46 -3.41
N GLU A 175 -0.58 -19.71 -3.48
CA GLU A 175 -0.85 -20.62 -4.59
C GLU A 175 -2.34 -20.90 -4.76
N CYS A 176 -3.07 -21.18 -3.68
CA CYS A 176 -4.51 -21.35 -3.70
C CYS A 176 -5.24 -20.08 -4.19
N MET A 177 -4.79 -18.92 -3.74
CA MET A 177 -5.34 -17.64 -4.18
C MET A 177 -5.06 -17.39 -5.67
N ALA A 178 -3.84 -17.63 -6.13
CA ALA A 178 -3.45 -17.45 -7.54
C ALA A 178 -4.29 -18.33 -8.47
N GLN A 179 -4.45 -19.62 -8.13
CA GLN A 179 -5.31 -20.54 -8.88
C GLN A 179 -6.78 -20.09 -8.90
N SER A 180 -7.28 -19.58 -7.76
CA SER A 180 -8.64 -19.09 -7.65
C SER A 180 -8.87 -17.82 -8.47
N PHE A 181 -7.91 -16.90 -8.49
CA PHE A 181 -7.93 -15.71 -9.35
C PHE A 181 -7.96 -16.10 -10.83
N LYS A 182 -7.05 -16.98 -11.25
CA LYS A 182 -7.00 -17.46 -12.64
C LYS A 182 -8.33 -18.07 -13.07
N ARG A 183 -8.91 -18.95 -12.25
CA ARG A 183 -10.20 -19.59 -12.56
C ARG A 183 -11.37 -18.61 -12.60
N ALA A 184 -11.41 -17.64 -11.68
CA ALA A 184 -12.52 -16.73 -11.56
C ALA A 184 -12.49 -15.58 -12.57
N THR A 185 -11.32 -15.15 -13.01
CA THR A 185 -11.16 -13.95 -13.85
C THR A 185 -10.65 -14.23 -15.25
N GLY A 186 -10.03 -15.38 -15.49
CA GLY A 186 -9.32 -15.67 -16.74
C GLY A 186 -8.04 -14.84 -16.96
N LEU A 187 -7.73 -13.92 -16.05
CA LEU A 187 -6.56 -13.05 -16.16
C LEU A 187 -5.26 -13.85 -16.01
N PRO A 188 -4.18 -13.46 -16.72
CA PRO A 188 -2.87 -14.03 -16.53
C PRO A 188 -2.24 -13.54 -15.21
N ALA A 189 -1.40 -14.37 -14.61
CA ALA A 189 -0.51 -13.92 -13.55
C ALA A 189 0.53 -12.95 -14.11
N PHE A 190 0.92 -11.97 -13.30
CA PHE A 190 2.01 -11.07 -13.64
C PHE A 190 3.33 -11.85 -13.72
N ASN A 191 4.08 -11.64 -14.80
CA ASN A 191 5.39 -12.22 -14.97
C ASN A 191 6.46 -11.26 -14.44
N TYR A 192 7.11 -11.66 -13.35
CA TYR A 192 8.30 -10.99 -12.82
C TYR A 192 9.50 -11.44 -13.65
N LYS A 193 10.06 -10.53 -14.41
CA LYS A 193 11.33 -10.73 -15.14
C LYS A 193 12.50 -10.43 -14.23
#